data_d2c28338d487df2ee922e440ef6d8028
#
_entry.id   d2c28338d487df2ee922e440ef6d8028
#
_cell.length_a   1.000
_cell.length_b   1.000
_cell.length_c   1.000
_cell.angle_alpha   90.00
_cell.angle_beta   90.00
_cell.angle_gamma   90.00
#
_symmetry.space_group_name_H-M   'P 1'
#
loop_
_entity.id
_entity.type
_entity.pdbx_description
1 polymer ?
#
loop_
_entity_poly.entity_id
_entity_poly.type
_entity_poly.pdbx_seq_one_letter_code
_entity_poly.pdbx_strand_id
1 'polypeptide(L)'
;MEIFDVAIVGGGPAGSSCAAFCARGGLRTLVLEREKFPREKVCGDCLNPSCWPVLQRLSLAQRVRDLPHSKLDSVEFIAIGGRNVIVDLPTGDDCELSVKRSLFDALLLKHARELGAHVREETTVTALAHDENWKIETAGGENFSARILIGADGRNSTVARLCNLLPPPARERVALQAHIALPQNFGGRVVLQFLPEGYSGQAPVNETELNLCLVGTPPTISRLRKWAEGHFEITANQSWRTITPLTRSPVPCAHENVLFIGDAARVVEPFTGEGIYYAMQSGELAAIAISKIMRGEDQQATLREFAGACAEMYRGRLWINRLARMAVLWPRAGSLFVRAAQIQPAIMSLFTRKIVSPEL
;
A
#
# COMPACT_ATOMS: atom_id res chain seq x y z
N MET A 1 30.25 12.99 11.55
CA MET A 1 29.20 12.29 10.77
C MET A 1 28.24 13.35 10.26
N GLU A 2 27.84 13.30 9.01
CA GLU A 2 26.90 14.23 8.43
C GLU A 2 25.49 14.01 9.01
N ILE A 3 24.81 15.07 9.46
CA ILE A 3 23.48 14.96 10.07
C ILE A 3 22.44 15.34 9.02
N PHE A 4 21.51 14.44 8.72
CA PHE A 4 20.34 14.70 7.88
C PHE A 4 19.23 15.37 8.70
N ASP A 5 18.39 16.15 8.03
CA ASP A 5 17.19 16.68 8.70
C ASP A 5 16.19 15.55 8.96
N VAL A 6 16.08 14.63 7.99
CA VAL A 6 15.20 13.46 8.09
C VAL A 6 15.85 12.22 7.49
N ALA A 7 15.73 11.08 8.18
CA ALA A 7 16.03 9.77 7.66
C ALA A 7 14.73 8.95 7.54
N ILE A 8 14.51 8.36 6.38
CA ILE A 8 13.33 7.58 6.04
C ILE A 8 13.76 6.13 5.79
N VAL A 9 13.24 5.22 6.57
CA VAL A 9 13.50 3.79 6.39
C VAL A 9 12.38 3.16 5.58
N GLY A 10 12.68 2.72 4.35
CA GLY A 10 11.78 2.16 3.36
C GLY A 10 11.50 3.10 2.19
N GLY A 11 11.80 2.64 0.97
CA GLY A 11 11.61 3.34 -0.30
C GLY A 11 10.30 3.00 -1.04
N GLY A 12 9.29 2.44 -0.35
CA GLY A 12 7.97 2.21 -0.92
C GLY A 12 7.18 3.50 -1.12
N PRO A 13 5.89 3.44 -1.55
CA PRO A 13 5.09 4.63 -1.87
C PRO A 13 5.04 5.67 -0.74
N ALA A 14 4.95 5.25 0.53
CA ALA A 14 4.95 6.15 1.67
C ALA A 14 6.29 6.89 1.81
N GLY A 15 7.40 6.14 1.87
CA GLY A 15 8.72 6.72 2.07
C GLY A 15 9.18 7.55 0.89
N SER A 16 8.96 7.08 -0.34
CA SER A 16 9.33 7.84 -1.55
C SER A 16 8.53 9.13 -1.69
N SER A 17 7.22 9.12 -1.37
CA SER A 17 6.41 10.34 -1.38
C SER A 17 6.88 11.32 -0.30
N CYS A 18 7.11 10.84 0.94
CA CYS A 18 7.65 11.67 2.02
C CYS A 18 9.00 12.28 1.62
N ALA A 19 9.91 11.47 1.07
CA ALA A 19 11.23 11.91 0.64
C ALA A 19 11.15 12.98 -0.45
N ALA A 20 10.28 12.78 -1.44
CA ALA A 20 10.08 13.73 -2.53
C ALA A 20 9.57 15.10 -2.02
N PHE A 21 8.59 15.10 -1.11
CA PHE A 21 8.08 16.32 -0.51
C PHE A 21 9.12 17.01 0.39
N CYS A 22 9.86 16.26 1.21
CA CYS A 22 10.93 16.79 2.05
C CYS A 22 12.07 17.40 1.22
N ALA A 23 12.58 16.67 0.25
CA ALA A 23 13.67 17.13 -0.61
C ALA A 23 13.27 18.36 -1.42
N ARG A 24 12.06 18.38 -2.01
CA ARG A 24 11.51 19.57 -2.68
C ARG A 24 11.39 20.77 -1.75
N GLY A 25 11.14 20.54 -0.46
CA GLY A 25 11.13 21.57 0.59
C GLY A 25 12.53 22.02 1.05
N GLY A 26 13.60 21.53 0.43
CA GLY A 26 14.99 21.90 0.74
C GLY A 26 15.58 21.15 1.95
N LEU A 27 14.91 20.11 2.47
CA LEU A 27 15.41 19.33 3.60
C LEU A 27 16.45 18.32 3.13
N ARG A 28 17.52 18.17 3.91
CA ARG A 28 18.53 17.12 3.70
C ARG A 28 17.92 15.78 4.09
N THR A 29 17.45 15.06 3.08
CA THR A 29 16.64 13.86 3.21
C THR A 29 17.44 12.62 2.85
N LEU A 30 17.49 11.64 3.74
CA LEU A 30 18.07 10.32 3.54
C LEU A 30 16.97 9.28 3.39
N VAL A 31 17.07 8.38 2.40
CA VAL A 31 16.22 7.19 2.29
C VAL A 31 17.10 5.95 2.36
N LEU A 32 16.78 5.06 3.31
CA LEU A 32 17.43 3.76 3.47
C LEU A 32 16.46 2.66 3.04
N GLU A 33 16.76 1.99 1.94
CA GLU A 33 15.93 0.91 1.39
C GLU A 33 16.74 -0.37 1.33
N ARG A 34 16.16 -1.47 1.83
CA ARG A 34 16.86 -2.76 1.90
C ARG A 34 16.94 -3.49 0.57
N GLU A 35 15.99 -3.23 -0.34
CA GLU A 35 15.93 -3.85 -1.65
C GLU A 35 16.57 -2.94 -2.70
N LYS A 36 16.90 -3.53 -3.86
CA LYS A 36 17.26 -2.79 -5.07
C LYS A 36 16.05 -2.64 -5.97
N PHE A 37 15.81 -1.44 -6.48
CA PHE A 37 14.70 -1.16 -7.38
C PHE A 37 15.12 -1.29 -8.87
N PRO A 38 14.22 -1.75 -9.76
CA PRO A 38 12.83 -2.13 -9.50
C PRO A 38 12.73 -3.46 -8.73
N ARG A 39 11.82 -3.50 -7.74
CA ARG A 39 11.56 -4.69 -6.93
C ARG A 39 10.09 -5.08 -6.97
N GLU A 40 9.82 -6.35 -6.79
CA GLU A 40 8.45 -6.84 -6.69
C GLU A 40 7.89 -6.68 -5.27
N LYS A 41 6.58 -6.45 -5.19
CA LYS A 41 5.86 -6.32 -3.92
C LYS A 41 4.48 -6.94 -4.06
N VAL A 42 4.10 -7.85 -3.17
CA VAL A 42 2.76 -8.42 -3.15
C VAL A 42 1.71 -7.31 -2.95
N CYS A 43 0.86 -7.14 -3.95
CA CYS A 43 -0.16 -6.09 -4.04
C CYS A 43 -1.20 -6.47 -5.10
N GLY A 44 -2.39 -5.86 -5.05
CA GLY A 44 -3.37 -5.90 -6.14
C GLY A 44 -2.99 -5.06 -7.37
N ASP A 45 -1.92 -4.26 -7.28
CA ASP A 45 -1.41 -3.33 -8.30
C ASP A 45 -2.40 -2.21 -8.72
N CYS A 46 -3.54 -2.09 -8.04
CA CYS A 46 -4.55 -1.07 -8.33
C CYS A 46 -4.18 0.28 -7.69
N LEU A 47 -4.20 1.33 -8.49
CA LEU A 47 -4.06 2.73 -8.13
C LEU A 47 -5.46 3.35 -8.03
N ASN A 48 -5.96 3.45 -6.81
CA ASN A 48 -7.23 4.10 -6.51
C ASN A 48 -7.23 5.56 -7.00
N PRO A 49 -8.33 6.10 -7.54
CA PRO A 49 -8.43 7.49 -7.99
C PRO A 49 -7.98 8.54 -6.97
N SER A 50 -8.10 8.25 -5.67
CA SER A 50 -7.61 9.13 -4.59
C SER A 50 -6.08 9.36 -4.63
N CYS A 51 -5.33 8.57 -5.39
CA CYS A 51 -3.89 8.78 -5.57
C CYS A 51 -3.58 10.00 -6.45
N TRP A 52 -4.48 10.36 -7.37
CA TRP A 52 -4.21 11.39 -8.37
C TRP A 52 -3.90 12.76 -7.77
N PRO A 53 -4.64 13.29 -6.79
CA PRO A 53 -4.29 14.57 -6.18
C PRO A 53 -2.88 14.60 -5.57
N VAL A 54 -2.43 13.49 -4.95
CA VAL A 54 -1.05 13.40 -4.40
C VAL A 54 -0.03 13.35 -5.54
N LEU A 55 -0.30 12.55 -6.58
CA LEU A 55 0.56 12.47 -7.77
C LEU A 55 0.66 13.79 -8.53
N GLN A 56 -0.43 14.56 -8.61
CA GLN A 56 -0.45 15.91 -9.19
C GLN A 56 0.44 16.86 -8.38
N ARG A 57 0.30 16.86 -7.04
CA ARG A 57 1.17 17.68 -6.17
C ARG A 57 2.64 17.29 -6.24
N LEU A 58 2.95 16.03 -6.54
CA LEU A 58 4.30 15.55 -6.83
C LEU A 58 4.75 15.80 -8.26
N SER A 59 3.88 16.31 -9.14
CA SER A 59 4.16 16.47 -10.59
C SER A 59 4.48 15.13 -11.28
N LEU A 60 3.87 14.04 -10.80
CA LEU A 60 4.10 12.69 -11.30
C LEU A 60 2.92 12.11 -12.09
N ALA A 61 1.75 12.77 -12.10
CA ALA A 61 0.54 12.22 -12.68
C ALA A 61 0.73 11.75 -14.13
N GLN A 62 1.36 12.58 -15.00
CA GLN A 62 1.63 12.20 -16.38
C GLN A 62 2.62 11.04 -16.47
N ARG A 63 3.71 11.09 -15.70
CA ARG A 63 4.73 10.01 -15.71
C ARG A 63 4.15 8.65 -15.27
N VAL A 64 3.14 8.66 -14.39
CA VAL A 64 2.43 7.43 -14.01
C VAL A 64 1.55 6.93 -15.15
N ARG A 65 0.85 7.82 -15.88
CA ARG A 65 0.06 7.45 -17.07
C ARG A 65 0.92 6.93 -18.22
N ASP A 66 2.20 7.32 -18.27
CA ASP A 66 3.15 6.85 -19.28
C ASP A 66 3.73 5.45 -18.96
N LEU A 67 3.53 4.93 -17.75
CA LEU A 67 3.93 3.56 -17.41
C LEU A 67 3.01 2.54 -18.13
N PRO A 68 3.52 1.34 -18.43
CA PRO A 68 2.64 0.22 -18.81
C PRO A 68 1.57 -0.01 -17.74
N HIS A 69 0.30 0.09 -18.14
CA HIS A 69 -0.84 0.01 -17.23
C HIS A 69 -2.08 -0.54 -17.93
N SER A 70 -3.09 -0.89 -17.16
CA SER A 70 -4.47 -1.09 -17.63
C SER A 70 -5.40 -0.08 -16.97
N LYS A 71 -6.32 0.51 -17.75
CA LYS A 71 -7.44 1.27 -17.21
C LYS A 71 -8.49 0.30 -16.69
N LEU A 72 -9.01 0.59 -15.50
CA LEU A 72 -10.03 -0.24 -14.86
C LEU A 72 -11.38 0.48 -14.97
N ASP A 73 -12.37 -0.20 -15.54
CA ASP A 73 -13.71 0.32 -15.84
C ASP A 73 -14.81 -0.24 -14.94
N SER A 74 -14.55 -1.38 -14.29
CA SER A 74 -15.54 -2.05 -13.47
C SER A 74 -14.92 -2.96 -12.40
N VAL A 75 -15.71 -3.24 -11.36
CA VAL A 75 -15.39 -4.28 -10.36
C VAL A 75 -16.47 -5.35 -10.43
N GLU A 76 -16.05 -6.58 -10.69
CA GLU A 76 -16.90 -7.75 -10.67
C GLU A 76 -16.72 -8.52 -9.36
N PHE A 77 -17.77 -8.63 -8.57
CA PHE A 77 -17.83 -9.45 -7.36
C PHE A 77 -18.47 -10.78 -7.68
N ILE A 78 -17.75 -11.89 -7.47
CA ILE A 78 -18.25 -13.24 -7.73
C ILE A 78 -18.46 -13.97 -6.41
N ALA A 79 -19.69 -14.43 -6.17
CA ALA A 79 -20.06 -15.26 -5.03
C ALA A 79 -19.60 -16.72 -5.21
N ILE A 80 -19.48 -17.46 -4.11
CA ILE A 80 -19.33 -18.93 -4.16
C ILE A 80 -20.53 -19.50 -4.93
N GLY A 81 -20.23 -20.26 -6.00
CA GLY A 81 -21.26 -20.81 -6.92
C GLY A 81 -21.50 -19.95 -8.17
N GLY A 82 -20.67 -18.92 -8.42
CA GLY A 82 -20.55 -18.24 -9.72
C GLY A 82 -21.53 -17.08 -9.97
N ARG A 83 -22.44 -16.78 -9.04
CA ARG A 83 -23.28 -15.57 -9.17
C ARG A 83 -22.43 -14.33 -9.00
N ASN A 84 -22.65 -13.32 -9.85
CA ASN A 84 -21.85 -12.11 -9.85
C ASN A 84 -22.68 -10.82 -9.80
N VAL A 85 -22.01 -9.74 -9.42
CA VAL A 85 -22.50 -8.36 -9.51
C VAL A 85 -21.36 -7.52 -10.07
N ILE A 86 -21.64 -6.71 -11.07
CA ILE A 86 -20.70 -5.77 -11.68
C ILE A 86 -21.06 -4.36 -11.24
N VAL A 87 -20.06 -3.58 -10.88
CA VAL A 87 -20.20 -2.16 -10.51
C VAL A 87 -19.23 -1.37 -11.39
N ASP A 88 -19.76 -0.41 -12.12
CA ASP A 88 -18.95 0.47 -12.95
C ASP A 88 -18.09 1.40 -12.11
N LEU A 89 -16.86 1.61 -12.54
CA LEU A 89 -15.92 2.56 -11.96
C LEU A 89 -15.99 3.90 -12.70
N PRO A 90 -15.61 5.01 -12.03
CA PRO A 90 -15.47 6.29 -12.72
C PRO A 90 -14.48 6.20 -13.87
N THR A 91 -14.84 6.78 -14.98
CA THR A 91 -14.01 6.90 -16.19
C THR A 91 -13.41 8.30 -16.30
N GLY A 92 -12.44 8.51 -17.17
CA GLY A 92 -11.77 9.79 -17.40
C GLY A 92 -10.27 9.73 -17.11
N ASP A 93 -9.65 10.91 -17.00
CA ASP A 93 -8.20 10.99 -16.82
C ASP A 93 -7.72 10.56 -15.44
N ASP A 94 -8.54 10.73 -14.42
CA ASP A 94 -8.26 10.35 -13.04
C ASP A 94 -8.98 9.02 -12.67
N CYS A 95 -9.17 8.14 -13.65
CA CYS A 95 -9.75 6.81 -13.44
C CYS A 95 -8.82 5.91 -12.61
N GLU A 96 -9.35 4.79 -12.14
CA GLU A 96 -8.54 3.75 -11.50
C GLU A 96 -7.64 3.09 -12.54
N LEU A 97 -6.35 2.95 -12.22
CA LEU A 97 -5.38 2.25 -13.03
C LEU A 97 -4.86 1.01 -12.30
N SER A 98 -4.47 0.01 -13.05
CA SER A 98 -3.62 -1.05 -12.53
C SER A 98 -2.22 -0.95 -13.13
N VAL A 99 -1.21 -0.85 -12.26
CA VAL A 99 0.20 -0.66 -12.63
C VAL A 99 1.06 -1.56 -11.75
N LYS A 100 1.99 -2.30 -12.35
CA LYS A 100 2.93 -3.11 -11.56
C LYS A 100 3.66 -2.27 -10.52
N ARG A 101 3.64 -2.75 -9.27
CA ARG A 101 4.32 -2.10 -8.16
C ARG A 101 5.82 -1.93 -8.39
N SER A 102 6.46 -2.84 -9.13
CA SER A 102 7.88 -2.71 -9.48
C SER A 102 8.16 -1.45 -10.30
N LEU A 103 7.28 -1.10 -11.24
CA LEU A 103 7.41 0.11 -12.06
C LEU A 103 7.00 1.37 -11.28
N PHE A 104 5.85 1.32 -10.61
CA PHE A 104 5.32 2.46 -9.86
C PHE A 104 6.24 2.87 -8.71
N ASP A 105 6.67 1.91 -7.87
CA ASP A 105 7.55 2.20 -6.74
C ASP A 105 8.92 2.72 -7.21
N ALA A 106 9.47 2.15 -8.30
CA ALA A 106 10.73 2.61 -8.88
C ALA A 106 10.63 4.06 -9.41
N LEU A 107 9.50 4.41 -10.03
CA LEU A 107 9.24 5.78 -10.48
C LEU A 107 9.22 6.76 -9.32
N LEU A 108 8.51 6.44 -8.23
CA LEU A 108 8.43 7.28 -7.03
C LEU A 108 9.81 7.48 -6.39
N LEU A 109 10.59 6.41 -6.20
CA LEU A 109 11.91 6.48 -5.58
C LEU A 109 12.90 7.25 -6.45
N LYS A 110 12.86 7.04 -7.77
CA LYS A 110 13.66 7.80 -8.75
C LYS A 110 13.32 9.30 -8.67
N HIS A 111 12.04 9.63 -8.59
CA HIS A 111 11.62 11.03 -8.49
C HIS A 111 12.10 11.69 -7.20
N ALA A 112 12.05 11.00 -6.06
CA ALA A 112 12.61 11.52 -4.82
C ALA A 112 14.12 11.83 -4.96
N ARG A 113 14.86 10.93 -5.63
CA ARG A 113 16.29 11.14 -5.95
C ARG A 113 16.51 12.34 -6.87
N GLU A 114 15.68 12.50 -7.90
CA GLU A 114 15.73 13.66 -8.83
C GLU A 114 15.49 15.00 -8.11
N LEU A 115 14.71 14.99 -7.03
CA LEU A 115 14.46 16.17 -6.18
C LEU A 115 15.55 16.42 -5.13
N GLY A 116 16.59 15.58 -5.06
CA GLY A 116 17.74 15.76 -4.18
C GLY A 116 17.75 14.88 -2.91
N ALA A 117 16.83 13.90 -2.78
CA ALA A 117 16.94 12.93 -1.70
C ALA A 117 18.15 12.00 -1.89
N HIS A 118 18.90 11.79 -0.82
CA HIS A 118 20.00 10.82 -0.77
C HIS A 118 19.43 9.42 -0.59
N VAL A 119 19.37 8.62 -1.65
CA VAL A 119 18.79 7.28 -1.63
C VAL A 119 19.89 6.22 -1.57
N ARG A 120 19.86 5.40 -0.54
CA ARG A 120 20.72 4.24 -0.32
C ARG A 120 19.88 2.97 -0.43
N GLU A 121 19.98 2.30 -1.56
CA GLU A 121 19.40 0.98 -1.79
C GLU A 121 20.31 -0.12 -1.22
N GLU A 122 19.81 -1.35 -1.09
CA GLU A 122 20.53 -2.50 -0.53
C GLU A 122 21.06 -2.24 0.90
N THR A 123 20.37 -1.35 1.63
CA THR A 123 20.80 -0.86 2.94
C THR A 123 19.76 -1.22 4.02
N THR A 124 20.08 -2.26 4.78
CA THR A 124 19.21 -2.78 5.85
C THR A 124 19.58 -2.15 7.19
N VAL A 125 18.61 -1.48 7.83
CA VAL A 125 18.76 -0.94 9.19
C VAL A 125 18.72 -2.07 10.20
N THR A 126 19.68 -2.10 11.12
CA THR A 126 19.85 -3.16 12.12
C THR A 126 19.70 -2.66 13.56
N ALA A 127 20.10 -1.42 13.85
CA ALA A 127 19.95 -0.82 15.15
C ALA A 127 19.59 0.68 15.06
N LEU A 128 18.89 1.16 16.09
CA LEU A 128 18.50 2.55 16.26
C LEU A 128 18.82 2.97 17.68
N ALA A 129 19.40 4.14 17.83
CA ALA A 129 19.56 4.81 19.12
C ALA A 129 19.18 6.29 18.96
N HIS A 130 18.54 6.86 19.96
CA HIS A 130 18.19 8.27 20.00
C HIS A 130 18.86 8.95 21.19
N ASP A 131 19.50 10.06 20.92
CA ASP A 131 20.13 10.93 21.88
C ASP A 131 19.70 12.37 21.55
N GLU A 132 20.57 13.27 21.15
CA GLU A 132 20.17 14.53 20.50
C GLU A 132 19.65 14.32 19.07
N ASN A 133 20.19 13.31 18.37
CA ASN A 133 19.80 12.89 17.02
C ASN A 133 19.67 11.38 16.98
N TRP A 134 18.91 10.89 16.00
CA TRP A 134 18.88 9.48 15.69
C TRP A 134 20.23 9.00 15.15
N LYS A 135 20.72 7.91 15.71
CA LYS A 135 21.87 7.13 15.23
C LYS A 135 21.31 5.86 14.60
N ILE A 136 21.64 5.62 13.33
CA ILE A 136 21.08 4.55 12.51
C ILE A 136 22.23 3.67 12.05
N GLU A 137 22.23 2.41 12.50
CA GLU A 137 23.23 1.42 12.11
C GLU A 137 22.67 0.52 11.01
N THR A 138 23.51 0.11 10.07
CA THR A 138 23.13 -0.76 8.95
C THR A 138 23.93 -2.05 8.94
N ALA A 139 23.38 -3.07 8.29
CA ALA A 139 24.05 -4.38 8.14
C ALA A 139 25.41 -4.29 7.42
N GLY A 140 25.59 -3.29 6.57
CA GLY A 140 26.86 -3.02 5.87
C GLY A 140 27.90 -2.29 6.72
N GLY A 141 27.60 -1.97 7.99
CA GLY A 141 28.49 -1.24 8.89
C GLY A 141 28.50 0.28 8.67
N GLU A 142 27.74 0.80 7.73
CA GLU A 142 27.55 2.25 7.57
C GLU A 142 26.64 2.79 8.68
N ASN A 143 26.97 3.98 9.19
CA ASN A 143 26.23 4.67 10.23
C ASN A 143 25.74 6.03 9.73
N PHE A 144 24.49 6.34 10.00
CA PHE A 144 23.86 7.61 9.62
C PHE A 144 23.31 8.31 10.85
N SER A 145 23.14 9.64 10.74
CA SER A 145 22.51 10.45 11.78
C SER A 145 21.44 11.37 11.20
N ALA A 146 20.32 11.51 11.89
CA ALA A 146 19.22 12.39 11.48
C ALA A 146 18.49 12.98 12.67
N ARG A 147 17.90 14.18 12.51
CA ARG A 147 17.10 14.84 13.54
C ARG A 147 15.76 14.14 13.74
N ILE A 148 15.13 13.73 12.64
CA ILE A 148 13.84 13.04 12.65
C ILE A 148 13.98 11.71 11.92
N LEU A 149 13.33 10.65 12.44
CA LEU A 149 13.28 9.34 11.86
C LEU A 149 11.86 9.03 11.37
N ILE A 150 11.76 8.43 10.16
CA ILE A 150 10.50 7.97 9.58
C ILE A 150 10.54 6.46 9.37
N GLY A 151 9.62 5.74 10.00
CA GLY A 151 9.33 4.34 9.71
C GLY A 151 8.34 4.23 8.55
N ALA A 152 8.83 3.86 7.37
CA ALA A 152 8.06 3.66 6.13
C ALA A 152 8.28 2.26 5.52
N ASP A 153 8.78 1.33 6.31
CA ASP A 153 9.28 0.01 5.93
C ASP A 153 8.21 -1.10 5.91
N GLY A 154 6.95 -0.67 5.94
CA GLY A 154 5.79 -1.52 5.69
C GLY A 154 5.32 -2.31 6.90
N ARG A 155 4.43 -3.29 6.66
CA ARG A 155 3.66 -4.00 7.71
C ARG A 155 4.47 -4.77 8.74
N ASN A 156 5.70 -5.15 8.44
CA ASN A 156 6.64 -5.80 9.35
C ASN A 156 7.78 -4.83 9.71
N SER A 157 7.42 -3.60 10.06
CA SER A 157 8.35 -2.51 10.30
C SER A 157 9.48 -2.88 11.25
N THR A 158 10.71 -2.80 10.75
CA THR A 158 11.93 -2.92 11.55
C THR A 158 12.08 -1.74 12.49
N VAL A 159 11.74 -0.53 12.02
CA VAL A 159 11.77 0.66 12.86
C VAL A 159 10.82 0.51 14.06
N ALA A 160 9.56 0.11 13.81
CA ALA A 160 8.60 -0.09 14.91
C ALA A 160 9.05 -1.21 15.87
N ARG A 161 9.68 -2.26 15.37
CA ARG A 161 10.23 -3.34 16.21
C ARG A 161 11.41 -2.86 17.04
N LEU A 162 12.33 -2.11 16.49
CA LEU A 162 13.49 -1.57 17.20
C LEU A 162 13.08 -0.52 18.24
N CYS A 163 11.98 0.20 18.01
CA CYS A 163 11.37 1.10 19.00
C CYS A 163 10.43 0.40 19.99
N ASN A 164 10.32 -0.95 19.97
CA ASN A 164 9.40 -1.74 20.81
C ASN A 164 7.91 -1.36 20.65
N LEU A 165 7.52 -0.85 19.48
CA LEU A 165 6.16 -0.39 19.17
C LEU A 165 5.38 -1.34 18.27
N LEU A 166 6.03 -2.36 17.68
CA LEU A 166 5.39 -3.24 16.72
C LEU A 166 4.47 -4.25 17.44
N PRO A 167 3.13 -4.13 17.27
CA PRO A 167 2.21 -5.07 17.90
C PRO A 167 2.38 -6.49 17.32
N PRO A 168 2.00 -7.53 18.07
CA PRO A 168 1.96 -8.89 17.51
C PRO A 168 1.01 -8.94 16.30
N PRO A 169 1.27 -9.85 15.34
CA PRO A 169 0.37 -10.04 14.21
C PRO A 169 -1.00 -10.51 14.70
N ALA A 170 -2.07 -10.02 14.05
CA ALA A 170 -3.41 -10.57 14.22
C ALA A 170 -3.49 -11.98 13.60
N ARG A 171 -4.69 -12.64 13.64
CA ARG A 171 -4.90 -13.94 13.00
C ARG A 171 -4.25 -13.98 11.64
N GLU A 172 -3.40 -14.97 11.46
CA GLU A 172 -2.58 -15.10 10.28
C GLU A 172 -3.44 -15.38 9.04
N ARG A 173 -3.44 -14.43 8.13
CA ARG A 173 -3.82 -14.63 6.74
C ARG A 173 -2.57 -14.51 5.91
N VAL A 174 -2.54 -15.24 4.82
CA VAL A 174 -1.46 -15.22 3.84
C VAL A 174 -2.02 -14.84 2.48
N ALA A 175 -1.30 -14.04 1.74
CA ALA A 175 -1.55 -13.82 0.32
C ALA A 175 -0.44 -14.44 -0.51
N LEU A 176 -0.85 -15.08 -1.60
CA LEU A 176 0.01 -15.42 -2.74
C LEU A 176 -0.31 -14.48 -3.90
N GLN A 177 0.70 -14.05 -4.61
CA GLN A 177 0.57 -13.24 -5.81
C GLN A 177 1.41 -13.81 -6.94
N ALA A 178 0.87 -13.78 -8.15
CA ALA A 178 1.60 -14.01 -9.39
C ALA A 178 1.12 -13.05 -10.48
N HIS A 179 2.01 -12.67 -11.39
CA HIS A 179 1.63 -12.10 -12.68
C HIS A 179 1.59 -13.26 -13.68
N ILE A 180 0.43 -13.49 -14.26
CA ILE A 180 0.16 -14.58 -15.22
C ILE A 180 -0.27 -14.00 -16.56
N ALA A 181 -0.34 -14.82 -17.59
CA ALA A 181 -0.88 -14.38 -18.88
C ALA A 181 -2.32 -13.85 -18.72
N LEU A 182 -2.60 -12.73 -19.36
CA LEU A 182 -3.96 -12.15 -19.35
C LEU A 182 -4.90 -13.08 -20.16
N PRO A 183 -5.99 -13.59 -19.54
CA PRO A 183 -6.95 -14.40 -20.25
C PRO A 183 -7.64 -13.61 -21.38
N GLN A 184 -7.97 -14.30 -22.47
CA GLN A 184 -8.69 -13.68 -23.60
C GLN A 184 -10.01 -13.08 -23.12
N ASN A 185 -10.35 -11.89 -23.63
CA ASN A 185 -11.60 -11.17 -23.32
C ASN A 185 -11.78 -10.82 -21.82
N PHE A 186 -10.67 -10.73 -21.05
CA PHE A 186 -10.77 -10.34 -19.64
C PHE A 186 -11.30 -8.91 -19.47
N GLY A 187 -10.88 -7.98 -20.34
CA GLY A 187 -11.29 -6.57 -20.30
C GLY A 187 -10.63 -5.79 -19.16
N GLY A 188 -11.12 -4.56 -18.93
CA GLY A 188 -10.61 -3.61 -17.92
C GLY A 188 -11.25 -3.80 -16.53
N ARG A 189 -11.65 -4.99 -16.14
CA ARG A 189 -12.32 -5.23 -14.86
C ARG A 189 -11.39 -5.74 -13.77
N VAL A 190 -11.67 -5.33 -12.54
CA VAL A 190 -11.16 -6.01 -11.35
C VAL A 190 -12.13 -7.12 -10.98
N VAL A 191 -11.65 -8.34 -10.75
CA VAL A 191 -12.48 -9.45 -10.29
C VAL A 191 -12.14 -9.78 -8.85
N LEU A 192 -13.14 -9.75 -7.96
CA LEU A 192 -13.07 -10.14 -6.56
C LEU A 192 -13.96 -11.38 -6.36
N GLN A 193 -13.35 -12.58 -6.38
CA GLN A 193 -14.07 -13.83 -6.33
C GLN A 193 -13.95 -14.50 -4.97
N PHE A 194 -15.08 -14.70 -4.31
CA PHE A 194 -15.15 -15.48 -3.07
C PHE A 194 -15.06 -16.98 -3.39
N LEU A 195 -14.18 -17.65 -2.68
CA LEU A 195 -13.95 -19.10 -2.74
C LEU A 195 -14.22 -19.71 -1.36
N PRO A 196 -14.53 -21.00 -1.24
CA PRO A 196 -14.85 -21.61 0.06
C PRO A 196 -13.79 -21.39 1.15
N GLU A 197 -12.55 -21.17 0.76
CA GLU A 197 -11.37 -21.15 1.62
C GLU A 197 -10.68 -19.78 1.68
N GLY A 198 -11.24 -18.78 1.01
CA GLY A 198 -10.68 -17.43 0.93
C GLY A 198 -11.25 -16.64 -0.22
N TYR A 199 -10.41 -15.87 -0.91
CA TYR A 199 -10.82 -15.15 -2.11
C TYR A 199 -9.65 -15.01 -3.10
N SER A 200 -10.01 -14.74 -4.34
CA SER A 200 -9.10 -14.31 -5.40
C SER A 200 -9.38 -12.86 -5.77
N GLY A 201 -8.32 -12.06 -5.92
CA GLY A 201 -8.34 -10.73 -6.53
C GLY A 201 -7.58 -10.78 -7.86
N GLN A 202 -8.17 -10.25 -8.91
CA GLN A 202 -7.63 -10.34 -10.27
C GLN A 202 -7.76 -8.97 -10.93
N ALA A 203 -6.68 -8.46 -11.53
CA ALA A 203 -6.69 -7.20 -12.28
C ALA A 203 -5.69 -7.26 -13.44
N PRO A 204 -6.04 -6.83 -14.65
CA PRO A 204 -5.07 -6.69 -15.73
C PRO A 204 -4.06 -5.61 -15.34
N VAL A 205 -2.77 -5.80 -15.58
CA VAL A 205 -1.73 -4.80 -15.26
C VAL A 205 -1.11 -4.18 -16.52
N ASN A 206 -1.37 -4.78 -17.65
CA ASN A 206 -1.06 -4.30 -18.99
C ASN A 206 -1.82 -5.17 -20.03
N GLU A 207 -1.52 -5.02 -21.31
CA GLU A 207 -2.19 -5.73 -22.40
C GLU A 207 -1.95 -7.25 -22.40
N THR A 208 -0.97 -7.76 -21.66
CA THR A 208 -0.55 -9.18 -21.72
C THR A 208 -0.56 -9.90 -20.39
N GLU A 209 -0.67 -9.17 -19.27
CA GLU A 209 -0.49 -9.75 -17.95
C GLU A 209 -1.66 -9.42 -17.00
N LEU A 210 -2.02 -10.42 -16.22
CA LEU A 210 -2.98 -10.35 -15.13
C LEU A 210 -2.24 -10.46 -13.79
N ASN A 211 -2.50 -9.55 -12.86
CA ASN A 211 -2.18 -9.73 -11.46
C ASN A 211 -3.20 -10.66 -10.82
N LEU A 212 -2.76 -11.79 -10.31
CA LEU A 212 -3.56 -12.76 -9.57
C LEU A 212 -3.11 -12.82 -8.13
N CYS A 213 -3.99 -12.39 -7.23
CA CYS A 213 -3.82 -12.50 -5.78
C CYS A 213 -4.75 -13.55 -5.20
N LEU A 214 -4.24 -14.45 -4.38
CA LEU A 214 -4.99 -15.44 -3.61
C LEU A 214 -4.83 -15.15 -2.14
N VAL A 215 -5.92 -15.03 -1.40
CA VAL A 215 -5.89 -14.73 0.03
C VAL A 215 -6.66 -15.80 0.81
N GLY A 216 -5.99 -16.39 1.78
CA GLY A 216 -6.56 -17.42 2.65
C GLY A 216 -5.82 -17.50 3.97
N THR A 217 -6.00 -18.62 4.65
CA THR A 217 -5.23 -18.98 5.86
C THR A 217 -4.06 -19.89 5.49
N PRO A 218 -2.99 -20.02 6.30
CA PRO A 218 -1.88 -20.91 6.01
C PRO A 218 -2.30 -22.34 5.64
N PRO A 219 -3.30 -22.98 6.30
CA PRO A 219 -3.76 -24.31 5.91
C PRO A 219 -4.51 -24.38 4.58
N THR A 220 -5.09 -23.27 4.10
CA THR A 220 -5.97 -23.26 2.91
C THR A 220 -5.29 -22.75 1.65
N ILE A 221 -4.18 -22.04 1.77
CA ILE A 221 -3.56 -21.35 0.66
C ILE A 221 -3.09 -22.29 -0.46
N SER A 222 -2.65 -23.48 -0.14
CA SER A 222 -2.26 -24.48 -1.13
C SER A 222 -3.44 -24.97 -1.98
N ARG A 223 -4.65 -25.04 -1.40
CA ARG A 223 -5.86 -25.39 -2.14
C ARG A 223 -6.32 -24.25 -3.05
N LEU A 224 -6.20 -22.99 -2.60
CA LEU A 224 -6.45 -21.84 -3.44
C LEU A 224 -5.48 -21.78 -4.62
N ARG A 225 -4.22 -22.12 -4.40
CA ARG A 225 -3.23 -22.21 -5.49
C ARG A 225 -3.61 -23.29 -6.50
N LYS A 226 -4.00 -24.50 -6.04
CA LYS A 226 -4.48 -25.57 -6.94
C LYS A 226 -5.72 -25.17 -7.73
N TRP A 227 -6.65 -24.42 -7.08
CA TRP A 227 -7.80 -23.87 -7.77
C TRP A 227 -7.36 -22.92 -8.89
N ALA A 228 -6.41 -22.02 -8.63
CA ALA A 228 -5.88 -21.10 -9.64
C ALA A 228 -5.20 -21.84 -10.80
N GLU A 229 -4.37 -22.85 -10.49
CA GLU A 229 -3.70 -23.71 -11.48
C GLU A 229 -4.68 -24.47 -12.38
N GLY A 230 -5.87 -24.80 -11.88
CA GLY A 230 -6.96 -25.42 -12.67
C GLY A 230 -7.88 -24.42 -13.38
N HIS A 231 -7.81 -23.13 -13.04
CA HIS A 231 -8.72 -22.09 -13.55
C HIS A 231 -8.04 -21.18 -14.59
N PHE A 232 -6.73 -21.01 -14.48
CA PHE A 232 -5.91 -20.17 -15.36
C PHE A 232 -4.82 -21.00 -16.04
N GLU A 233 -4.36 -20.56 -17.20
CA GLU A 233 -3.18 -21.13 -17.85
C GLU A 233 -1.91 -20.70 -17.09
N ILE A 234 -1.57 -21.47 -16.03
CA ILE A 234 -0.41 -21.21 -15.19
C ILE A 234 0.70 -22.19 -15.58
N THR A 235 1.86 -21.64 -15.94
CA THR A 235 3.03 -22.46 -16.27
C THR A 235 3.60 -23.15 -15.02
N ALA A 236 4.21 -24.33 -15.19
CA ALA A 236 4.82 -25.07 -14.09
C ALA A 236 5.91 -24.27 -13.33
N ASN A 237 6.57 -23.34 -14.03
CA ASN A 237 7.63 -22.49 -13.48
C ASN A 237 7.12 -21.13 -12.98
N GLN A 238 5.80 -20.95 -12.82
CA GLN A 238 5.22 -19.69 -12.34
C GLN A 238 5.80 -19.30 -10.97
N SER A 239 6.40 -18.13 -10.94
CA SER A 239 6.87 -17.54 -9.68
C SER A 239 5.70 -17.01 -8.86
N TRP A 240 5.58 -17.48 -7.62
CA TRP A 240 4.61 -17.01 -6.64
C TRP A 240 5.34 -16.26 -5.52
N ARG A 241 4.79 -15.11 -5.15
CA ARG A 241 5.26 -14.32 -4.02
C ARG A 241 4.29 -14.42 -2.87
N THR A 242 4.81 -14.42 -1.67
CA THR A 242 4.01 -14.60 -0.45
C THR A 242 4.15 -13.40 0.46
N ILE A 243 3.07 -13.02 1.15
CA ILE A 243 3.12 -12.03 2.22
C ILE A 243 2.22 -12.42 3.39
N THR A 244 2.75 -12.22 4.61
CA THR A 244 2.06 -12.40 5.88
C THR A 244 2.70 -11.46 6.93
N PRO A 245 1.98 -11.03 7.98
CA PRO A 245 0.53 -11.08 8.16
C PRO A 245 -0.17 -10.05 7.25
N LEU A 246 -1.44 -10.27 6.93
CA LEU A 246 -2.23 -9.31 6.17
C LEU A 246 -2.91 -8.25 7.07
N THR A 247 -2.91 -8.47 8.37
CA THR A 247 -3.49 -7.53 9.34
C THR A 247 -2.64 -7.46 10.60
N ARG A 248 -2.55 -6.24 11.13
CA ARG A 248 -1.88 -5.93 12.39
C ARG A 248 -2.62 -4.78 13.07
N SER A 249 -2.57 -4.71 14.40
CA SER A 249 -3.00 -3.51 15.13
C SER A 249 -2.14 -2.32 14.72
N PRO A 250 -2.69 -1.09 14.69
CA PRO A 250 -1.93 0.07 14.29
C PRO A 250 -0.80 0.39 15.27
N VAL A 251 0.28 0.92 14.74
CA VAL A 251 1.36 1.59 15.48
C VAL A 251 0.96 3.06 15.63
N PRO A 252 1.28 3.75 16.73
CA PRO A 252 1.10 5.20 16.83
C PRO A 252 1.80 5.91 15.66
N CYS A 253 1.09 6.85 14.99
CA CYS A 253 1.68 7.58 13.86
C CYS A 253 2.88 8.44 14.27
N ALA A 254 2.92 8.91 15.53
CA ALA A 254 4.04 9.64 16.10
C ALA A 254 4.37 9.09 17.49
N HIS A 255 5.65 8.96 17.77
CA HIS A 255 6.17 8.57 19.07
C HIS A 255 7.55 9.20 19.24
N GLU A 256 7.73 10.07 20.26
CA GLU A 256 8.96 10.86 20.42
C GLU A 256 9.33 11.59 19.12
N ASN A 257 10.53 11.34 18.58
CA ASN A 257 11.03 11.93 17.35
C ASN A 257 10.96 10.94 16.14
N VAL A 258 10.12 9.92 16.23
CA VAL A 258 9.86 8.98 15.11
C VAL A 258 8.42 9.10 14.65
N LEU A 259 8.21 9.17 13.34
CA LEU A 259 6.92 9.12 12.71
C LEU A 259 6.78 7.82 11.91
N PHE A 260 5.59 7.24 11.94
CA PHE A 260 5.27 6.04 11.15
C PHE A 260 4.24 6.38 10.09
N ILE A 261 4.49 5.93 8.86
CA ILE A 261 3.65 6.20 7.68
C ILE A 261 3.36 4.92 6.88
N GLY A 262 2.30 4.95 6.09
CA GLY A 262 1.85 3.81 5.31
C GLY A 262 1.56 2.58 6.18
N ASP A 263 1.88 1.40 5.66
CA ASP A 263 1.66 0.12 6.36
C ASP A 263 2.48 -0.01 7.66
N ALA A 264 3.53 0.78 7.85
CA ALA A 264 4.28 0.79 9.10
C ALA A 264 3.48 1.40 10.25
N ALA A 265 2.61 2.37 9.96
CA ALA A 265 1.66 2.93 10.91
C ALA A 265 0.38 2.09 11.00
N ARG A 266 -0.22 1.77 9.85
CA ARG A 266 -1.51 1.06 9.81
C ARG A 266 -1.67 0.26 8.52
N VAL A 267 -1.87 -1.04 8.67
CA VAL A 267 -2.26 -1.91 7.57
C VAL A 267 -3.77 -1.83 7.38
N VAL A 268 -4.21 -1.40 6.20
CA VAL A 268 -5.63 -1.44 5.79
C VAL A 268 -5.97 -2.78 5.13
N GLU A 269 -7.26 -3.09 5.00
CA GLU A 269 -7.69 -4.32 4.34
C GLU A 269 -7.34 -4.28 2.84
N PRO A 270 -6.53 -5.22 2.32
CA PRO A 270 -6.11 -5.20 0.93
C PRO A 270 -7.26 -5.26 -0.08
N PHE A 271 -8.39 -5.84 0.32
CA PHE A 271 -9.59 -5.99 -0.50
C PHE A 271 -10.16 -4.66 -1.02
N THR A 272 -9.91 -3.54 -0.33
CA THR A 272 -10.43 -2.22 -0.72
C THR A 272 -9.56 -1.47 -1.72
N GLY A 273 -8.33 -1.93 -2.01
CA GLY A 273 -7.42 -1.27 -2.96
C GLY A 273 -6.85 0.08 -2.54
N GLU A 274 -7.11 0.55 -1.31
CA GLU A 274 -6.76 1.91 -0.85
C GLU A 274 -5.34 2.05 -0.29
N GLY A 275 -4.58 0.95 -0.14
CA GLY A 275 -3.30 0.95 0.59
C GLY A 275 -2.25 1.89 0.03
N ILE A 276 -2.18 2.04 -1.31
CA ILE A 276 -1.21 2.92 -1.97
C ILE A 276 -1.57 4.39 -1.70
N TYR A 277 -2.85 4.75 -1.75
CA TYR A 277 -3.32 6.09 -1.42
C TYR A 277 -2.93 6.49 0.00
N TYR A 278 -3.28 5.66 1.01
CA TYR A 278 -2.92 5.96 2.40
C TYR A 278 -1.41 6.04 2.61
N ALA A 279 -0.64 5.22 1.90
CA ALA A 279 0.81 5.29 1.96
C ALA A 279 1.34 6.64 1.45
N MET A 280 0.92 7.07 0.28
CA MET A 280 1.35 8.35 -0.32
C MET A 280 0.87 9.55 0.49
N GLN A 281 -0.40 9.58 0.89
CA GLN A 281 -1.01 10.67 1.64
C GLN A 281 -0.37 10.82 3.02
N SER A 282 -0.10 9.72 3.74
CA SER A 282 0.61 9.79 5.02
C SER A 282 2.05 10.28 4.87
N GLY A 283 2.70 9.97 3.73
CA GLY A 283 4.02 10.49 3.39
C GLY A 283 4.02 12.02 3.21
N GLU A 284 3.00 12.57 2.55
CA GLU A 284 2.81 14.01 2.41
C GLU A 284 2.56 14.68 3.75
N LEU A 285 1.65 14.13 4.58
CA LEU A 285 1.36 14.65 5.91
C LEU A 285 2.61 14.67 6.81
N ALA A 286 3.43 13.62 6.75
CA ALA A 286 4.69 13.58 7.48
C ALA A 286 5.66 14.66 7.01
N ALA A 287 5.81 14.87 5.71
CA ALA A 287 6.67 15.92 5.16
C ALA A 287 6.23 17.34 5.59
N ILE A 288 4.92 17.59 5.68
CA ILE A 288 4.37 18.84 6.20
C ILE A 288 4.78 19.01 7.67
N ALA A 289 4.60 17.98 8.50
CA ALA A 289 4.97 18.03 9.92
C ALA A 289 6.48 18.26 10.11
N ILE A 290 7.32 17.53 9.37
CA ILE A 290 8.77 17.69 9.40
C ILE A 290 9.16 19.13 9.03
N SER A 291 8.57 19.67 7.97
CA SER A 291 8.85 21.04 7.51
C SER A 291 8.49 22.09 8.57
N LYS A 292 7.42 21.90 9.33
CA LYS A 292 7.04 22.77 10.45
C LYS A 292 8.08 22.69 11.58
N ILE A 293 8.45 21.49 12.01
CA ILE A 293 9.47 21.26 13.04
C ILE A 293 10.80 21.89 12.64
N MET A 294 11.24 21.70 11.39
CA MET A 294 12.51 22.28 10.92
C MET A 294 12.50 23.80 10.82
N ARG A 295 11.34 24.42 10.75
CA ARG A 295 11.16 25.89 10.85
C ARG A 295 11.09 26.41 12.28
N GLY A 296 11.18 25.54 13.30
CA GLY A 296 11.17 25.90 14.70
C GLY A 296 9.79 25.99 15.34
N GLU A 297 8.74 25.44 14.68
CA GLU A 297 7.42 25.29 15.31
C GLU A 297 7.49 24.29 16.47
N ASP A 298 6.57 24.42 17.44
CA ASP A 298 6.54 23.51 18.58
C ASP A 298 6.36 22.06 18.14
N GLN A 299 7.34 21.25 18.46
CA GLN A 299 7.42 19.87 18.00
C GLN A 299 6.27 19.03 18.54
N GLN A 300 5.93 19.16 19.82
CA GLN A 300 4.87 18.32 20.41
C GLN A 300 3.48 18.69 19.85
N ALA A 301 3.25 19.99 19.62
CA ALA A 301 2.02 20.43 18.96
C ALA A 301 1.94 19.91 17.52
N THR A 302 3.03 20.02 16.75
CA THR A 302 3.12 19.54 15.36
C THR A 302 2.91 18.03 15.27
N LEU A 303 3.48 17.24 16.17
CA LEU A 303 3.28 15.78 16.20
C LEU A 303 1.82 15.41 16.54
N ARG A 304 1.16 16.17 17.43
CA ARG A 304 -0.28 15.98 17.69
C ARG A 304 -1.14 16.32 16.48
N GLU A 305 -0.82 17.41 15.78
CA GLU A 305 -1.51 17.78 14.53
C GLU A 305 -1.34 16.69 13.47
N PHE A 306 -0.13 16.17 13.29
CA PHE A 306 0.14 15.06 12.38
C PHE A 306 -0.67 13.80 12.73
N ALA A 307 -0.69 13.42 14.01
CA ALA A 307 -1.48 12.28 14.48
C ALA A 307 -2.98 12.50 14.24
N GLY A 308 -3.48 13.71 14.45
CA GLY A 308 -4.85 14.12 14.14
C GLY A 308 -5.16 14.03 12.65
N ALA A 309 -4.29 14.54 11.78
CA ALA A 309 -4.42 14.46 10.33
C ALA A 309 -4.41 13.01 9.83
N CYS A 310 -3.54 12.16 10.40
CA CYS A 310 -3.54 10.72 10.11
C CYS A 310 -4.87 10.06 10.52
N ALA A 311 -5.43 10.41 11.68
CA ALA A 311 -6.71 9.88 12.13
C ALA A 311 -7.86 10.34 11.21
N GLU A 312 -7.84 11.60 10.77
CA GLU A 312 -8.81 12.16 9.82
C GLU A 312 -8.77 11.46 8.46
N MET A 313 -7.58 11.19 7.94
CA MET A 313 -7.39 10.48 6.67
C MET A 313 -8.13 9.12 6.63
N TYR A 314 -8.27 8.45 7.79
CA TYR A 314 -9.00 7.19 7.91
C TYR A 314 -10.46 7.37 8.33
N ARG A 315 -10.90 8.59 8.69
CA ARG A 315 -12.26 8.86 9.18
C ARG A 315 -13.29 8.50 8.11
N GLY A 316 -14.38 7.86 8.55
CA GLY A 316 -15.47 7.45 7.67
C GLY A 316 -15.18 6.23 6.78
N ARG A 317 -13.93 5.70 6.78
CA ARG A 317 -13.53 4.57 5.92
C ARG A 317 -13.20 3.29 6.68
N LEU A 318 -12.81 3.39 7.95
CA LEU A 318 -12.43 2.21 8.75
C LEU A 318 -13.58 1.20 8.92
N TRP A 319 -14.84 1.64 8.88
CA TRP A 319 -15.97 0.73 8.95
C TRP A 319 -16.12 -0.11 7.66
N ILE A 320 -15.85 0.48 6.47
CA ILE A 320 -15.81 -0.24 5.20
C ILE A 320 -14.71 -1.29 5.22
N ASN A 321 -13.51 -0.90 5.67
CA ASN A 321 -12.40 -1.83 5.86
C ASN A 321 -12.75 -2.96 6.83
N ARG A 322 -13.50 -2.70 7.92
CA ARG A 322 -13.99 -3.72 8.86
C ARG A 322 -15.00 -4.66 8.21
N LEU A 323 -15.95 -4.15 7.43
CA LEU A 323 -16.92 -4.96 6.71
C LEU A 323 -16.25 -5.81 5.63
N ALA A 324 -15.37 -5.23 4.82
CA ALA A 324 -14.59 -5.95 3.83
C ALA A 324 -13.77 -7.08 4.49
N ARG A 325 -13.13 -6.77 5.62
CA ARG A 325 -12.40 -7.77 6.41
C ARG A 325 -13.31 -8.89 6.92
N MET A 326 -14.51 -8.58 7.40
CA MET A 326 -15.48 -9.61 7.83
C MET A 326 -15.91 -10.50 6.66
N ALA A 327 -16.23 -9.89 5.50
CA ALA A 327 -16.59 -10.63 4.29
C ALA A 327 -15.48 -11.58 3.84
N VAL A 328 -14.21 -11.14 3.94
CA VAL A 328 -13.04 -11.93 3.56
C VAL A 328 -12.71 -13.03 4.59
N LEU A 329 -12.85 -12.75 5.88
CA LEU A 329 -12.64 -13.74 6.93
C LEU A 329 -13.70 -14.85 6.93
N TRP A 330 -14.89 -14.51 6.43
CA TRP A 330 -16.03 -15.42 6.36
C TRP A 330 -16.57 -15.45 4.92
N PRO A 331 -15.88 -16.14 3.99
CA PRO A 331 -16.18 -16.08 2.56
C PRO A 331 -17.65 -16.44 2.21
N ARG A 332 -18.27 -17.33 3.02
CA ARG A 332 -19.70 -17.64 2.86
C ARG A 332 -20.60 -16.45 3.15
N ALA A 333 -20.27 -15.63 4.17
CA ALA A 333 -21.02 -14.41 4.47
C ALA A 333 -20.80 -13.35 3.38
N GLY A 334 -19.56 -13.17 2.92
CA GLY A 334 -19.25 -12.33 1.77
C GLY A 334 -20.01 -12.75 0.50
N SER A 335 -20.07 -14.06 0.25
CA SER A 335 -20.83 -14.62 -0.85
C SER A 335 -22.34 -14.39 -0.72
N LEU A 336 -22.90 -14.48 0.49
CA LEU A 336 -24.33 -14.13 0.72
C LEU A 336 -24.59 -12.64 0.48
N PHE A 337 -23.63 -11.77 0.86
CA PHE A 337 -23.74 -10.35 0.60
C PHE A 337 -23.77 -10.04 -0.92
N VAL A 338 -22.91 -10.67 -1.72
CA VAL A 338 -22.93 -10.53 -3.19
C VAL A 338 -24.28 -11.02 -3.76
N ARG A 339 -24.81 -12.14 -3.27
CA ARG A 339 -26.13 -12.65 -3.70
C ARG A 339 -27.28 -11.68 -3.34
N ALA A 340 -27.24 -11.06 -2.17
CA ALA A 340 -28.24 -10.06 -1.78
C ALA A 340 -28.13 -8.79 -2.66
N ALA A 341 -26.91 -8.39 -3.01
CA ALA A 341 -26.66 -7.25 -3.89
C ALA A 341 -27.13 -7.46 -5.34
N GLN A 342 -27.30 -8.71 -5.80
CA GLN A 342 -27.97 -8.97 -7.09
C GLN A 342 -29.44 -8.54 -7.09
N ILE A 343 -30.10 -8.61 -5.93
CA ILE A 343 -31.50 -8.18 -5.77
C ILE A 343 -31.57 -6.64 -5.66
N GLN A 344 -30.55 -6.03 -5.07
CA GLN A 344 -30.47 -4.59 -4.84
C GLN A 344 -29.09 -4.02 -5.15
N PRO A 345 -28.74 -3.80 -6.44
CA PRO A 345 -27.41 -3.38 -6.89
C PRO A 345 -26.90 -2.09 -6.27
N ALA A 346 -27.83 -1.19 -5.84
CA ALA A 346 -27.49 0.07 -5.18
C ALA A 346 -26.59 -0.10 -3.94
N ILE A 347 -26.68 -1.25 -3.26
CA ILE A 347 -25.84 -1.55 -2.08
C ILE A 347 -24.35 -1.61 -2.47
N MET A 348 -24.03 -2.37 -3.52
CA MET A 348 -22.64 -2.50 -3.99
C MET A 348 -22.11 -1.20 -4.59
N SER A 349 -22.95 -0.49 -5.36
CA SER A 349 -22.60 0.83 -5.90
C SER A 349 -22.25 1.83 -4.81
N LEU A 350 -22.99 1.84 -3.70
CA LEU A 350 -22.69 2.71 -2.55
C LEU A 350 -21.32 2.38 -1.93
N PHE A 351 -21.01 1.08 -1.74
CA PHE A 351 -19.72 0.63 -1.22
C PHE A 351 -18.57 1.02 -2.15
N THR A 352 -18.68 0.70 -3.44
CA THR A 352 -17.63 0.97 -4.42
C THR A 352 -17.40 2.48 -4.56
N ARG A 353 -18.46 3.29 -4.67
CA ARG A 353 -18.35 4.76 -4.73
C ARG A 353 -17.61 5.33 -3.52
N LYS A 354 -17.89 4.86 -2.30
CA LYS A 354 -17.19 5.32 -1.10
C LYS A 354 -15.71 4.90 -1.06
N ILE A 355 -15.32 3.82 -1.70
CA ILE A 355 -13.93 3.39 -1.82
C ILE A 355 -13.19 4.24 -2.85
N VAL A 356 -13.84 4.53 -3.97
CA VAL A 356 -13.24 5.19 -5.14
C VAL A 356 -13.24 6.72 -5.02
N SER A 357 -14.24 7.31 -4.37
CA SER A 357 -14.37 8.77 -4.21
C SER A 357 -14.25 9.18 -2.74
N PRO A 358 -13.15 9.84 -2.34
CA PRO A 358 -12.93 10.25 -0.95
C PRO A 358 -13.82 11.40 -0.46
N GLU A 359 -14.51 12.10 -1.35
CA GLU A 359 -15.21 13.37 -1.08
C GLU A 359 -16.73 13.24 -0.89
N LEU A 360 -17.24 12.07 -0.48
CA LEU A 360 -18.67 11.91 -0.15
C LEU A 360 -18.87 11.39 1.28
#